data_548f10e18912572d7a5118033ce0258f
#
_entry.id   548f10e18912572d7a5118033ce0258f
#
_cell.length_a   1.000
_cell.length_b   1.000
_cell.length_c   1.000
_cell.angle_alpha   90.00
_cell.angle_beta   90.00
_cell.angle_gamma   90.00
#
_symmetry.space_group_name_H-M   'P 1'
#
loop_
_entity.id
_entity.type
_entity.pdbx_description
1 polymer ?
#
loop_
_entity_poly.entity_id
_entity_poly.type
_entity_poly.pdbx_seq_one_letter_code
_entity_poly.pdbx_strand_id
1 'polypeptide(L)'
;MWAHRDPTRFWESNGGPGPRATPTLSNGRVYTFGATGILNVLDAGNGAVVWSHNAAADTGMKTPQWGFASSPLVIDDLVIAGVAGQLAAYDRATGARRWAGPVHGVSYSSPHLATLDGVRQVLLLSEAGLTSVALADGRLLWEHAWPGYPIVQPALTADGDILISVSDTSGTRRLAVAHGPGGWTVEERWTSNGLKPYFNDFVVHNGYAFGFDGSILACIDLKDGKRKWKGGRYGNGQLVLLSDQDLLLVMSEEGELALVGASPDRFTELARFQAIEGKTWNHPVVVGDILLVRNGQEMAAFRLSLAGR
;
A
#
# COMPACT_ATOMS: atom_id res chain seq x y z
N MET A 1 24.47 -12.40 -9.57
CA MET A 1 23.46 -11.35 -9.82
C MET A 1 22.71 -11.71 -11.08
N TRP A 2 21.37 -11.61 -11.11
CA TRP A 2 20.53 -11.94 -12.25
C TRP A 2 19.58 -10.76 -12.56
N ALA A 3 18.97 -10.77 -13.74
CA ALA A 3 17.96 -9.82 -14.15
C ALA A 3 16.87 -10.55 -14.95
N HIS A 4 15.62 -10.21 -14.68
CA HIS A 4 14.47 -10.66 -15.47
C HIS A 4 13.89 -9.47 -16.24
N ARG A 5 13.43 -9.70 -17.45
CA ARG A 5 12.84 -8.67 -18.32
C ARG A 5 11.58 -9.21 -18.97
N ASP A 6 10.48 -8.46 -18.82
CA ASP A 6 9.26 -8.72 -19.59
C ASP A 6 9.38 -8.13 -21.00
N PRO A 7 8.71 -8.71 -22.00
CA PRO A 7 8.77 -8.25 -23.39
C PRO A 7 8.02 -6.92 -23.61
N THR A 8 7.32 -6.43 -22.60
CA THR A 8 6.52 -5.20 -22.65
C THR A 8 7.01 -4.19 -21.62
N ARG A 9 6.84 -2.90 -21.92
CA ARG A 9 7.18 -1.81 -21.00
C ARG A 9 6.07 -0.78 -20.97
N PHE A 10 5.58 -0.49 -19.77
CA PHE A 10 4.62 0.58 -19.54
C PHE A 10 5.33 1.93 -19.47
N TRP A 11 4.68 2.95 -19.98
CA TRP A 11 5.09 4.35 -19.87
C TRP A 11 3.88 5.26 -19.76
N GLU A 12 3.96 6.27 -18.91
CA GLU A 12 3.05 7.41 -18.88
C GLU A 12 3.80 8.67 -18.36
N SER A 13 3.21 9.86 -18.55
CA SER A 13 3.90 11.14 -18.38
C SER A 13 4.25 11.51 -16.93
N ASN A 14 3.48 11.04 -15.93
CA ASN A 14 3.68 11.45 -14.53
C ASN A 14 4.79 10.65 -13.84
N GLY A 15 4.70 9.32 -13.89
CA GLY A 15 5.62 8.41 -13.24
C GLY A 15 6.70 7.84 -14.16
N GLY A 16 6.67 8.16 -15.47
CA GLY A 16 7.64 7.69 -16.44
C GLY A 16 7.53 6.20 -16.77
N PRO A 17 8.61 5.55 -17.22
CA PRO A 17 8.60 4.14 -17.59
C PRO A 17 8.76 3.20 -16.39
N GLY A 18 8.25 1.96 -16.53
CA GLY A 18 8.55 0.85 -15.65
C GLY A 18 7.40 0.39 -14.77
N PRO A 19 7.67 -0.53 -13.84
CA PRO A 19 6.68 -1.09 -12.93
C PRO A 19 6.25 -0.06 -11.87
N ARG A 20 5.06 -0.26 -11.33
CA ARG A 20 4.47 0.54 -10.24
C ARG A 20 4.44 -0.22 -8.92
N ALA A 21 4.27 -1.53 -8.99
CA ALA A 21 4.15 -2.41 -7.85
C ALA A 21 5.48 -2.69 -7.16
N THR A 22 5.42 -2.97 -5.86
CA THR A 22 6.55 -3.49 -5.09
C THR A 22 6.55 -5.02 -5.19
N PRO A 23 7.68 -5.67 -5.54
CA PRO A 23 7.79 -7.13 -5.52
C PRO A 23 7.64 -7.69 -4.11
N THR A 24 7.05 -8.88 -4.00
CA THR A 24 6.98 -9.63 -2.75
C THR A 24 7.99 -10.78 -2.77
N LEU A 25 8.77 -10.90 -1.69
CA LEU A 25 9.70 -12.01 -1.50
C LEU A 25 9.12 -12.98 -0.47
N SER A 26 8.95 -14.24 -0.86
CA SER A 26 8.44 -15.28 0.03
C SER A 26 8.97 -16.67 -0.38
N ASN A 27 9.43 -17.45 0.61
CA ASN A 27 9.87 -18.83 0.43
C ASN A 27 10.84 -19.04 -0.76
N GLY A 28 11.87 -18.16 -0.86
CA GLY A 28 12.88 -18.25 -1.91
C GLY A 28 12.39 -17.89 -3.31
N ARG A 29 11.22 -17.23 -3.43
CA ARG A 29 10.64 -16.76 -4.69
C ARG A 29 10.36 -15.27 -4.65
N VAL A 30 10.48 -14.62 -5.81
CA VAL A 30 10.12 -13.22 -6.03
C VAL A 30 8.86 -13.17 -6.87
N TYR A 31 7.84 -12.50 -6.37
CA TYR A 31 6.55 -12.29 -7.00
C TYR A 31 6.48 -10.86 -7.50
N THR A 32 6.31 -10.67 -8.81
CA THR A 32 6.26 -9.32 -9.41
C THR A 32 4.98 -9.14 -10.20
N PHE A 33 4.40 -7.94 -10.14
CA PHE A 33 3.27 -7.57 -10.97
C PHE A 33 3.63 -6.33 -11.78
N GLY A 34 3.77 -6.50 -13.09
CA GLY A 34 4.14 -5.44 -14.02
C GLY A 34 2.98 -4.50 -14.32
N ALA A 35 3.28 -3.23 -14.63
CA ALA A 35 2.26 -2.23 -14.95
C ALA A 35 1.44 -2.54 -16.22
N THR A 36 1.87 -3.53 -17.03
CA THR A 36 1.16 -4.07 -18.19
C THR A 36 0.29 -5.30 -17.87
N GLY A 37 0.25 -5.73 -16.59
CA GLY A 37 -0.58 -6.85 -16.13
C GLY A 37 0.11 -8.21 -16.13
N ILE A 38 1.44 -8.28 -16.34
CA ILE A 38 2.19 -9.53 -16.24
C ILE A 38 2.52 -9.81 -14.77
N LEU A 39 2.09 -10.96 -14.30
CA LEU A 39 2.38 -11.50 -12.97
C LEU A 39 3.43 -12.62 -13.13
N ASN A 40 4.63 -12.41 -12.58
CA ASN A 40 5.70 -13.40 -12.60
C ASN A 40 5.98 -13.96 -11.22
N VAL A 41 6.35 -15.22 -11.17
CA VAL A 41 7.02 -15.85 -10.02
C VAL A 41 8.38 -16.33 -10.48
N LEU A 42 9.42 -15.83 -9.83
CA LEU A 42 10.81 -16.07 -10.17
C LEU A 42 11.50 -16.77 -9.00
N ASP A 43 12.46 -17.62 -9.31
CA ASP A 43 13.40 -18.14 -8.30
C ASP A 43 14.30 -17.01 -7.80
N ALA A 44 14.35 -16.79 -6.49
CA ALA A 44 15.09 -15.67 -5.92
C ALA A 44 16.63 -15.82 -6.06
N GLY A 45 17.14 -17.05 -6.18
CA GLY A 45 18.56 -17.31 -6.30
C GLY A 45 19.14 -17.05 -7.69
N ASN A 46 18.37 -17.36 -8.75
CA ASN A 46 18.87 -17.32 -10.12
C ASN A 46 18.01 -16.55 -11.12
N GLY A 47 16.80 -16.10 -10.73
CA GLY A 47 15.87 -15.34 -11.57
C GLY A 47 15.12 -16.18 -12.60
N ALA A 48 15.20 -17.51 -12.53
CA ALA A 48 14.46 -18.39 -13.43
C ALA A 48 12.94 -18.21 -13.21
N VAL A 49 12.20 -18.17 -14.32
CA VAL A 49 10.74 -18.09 -14.28
C VAL A 49 10.18 -19.44 -13.79
N VAL A 50 9.47 -19.42 -12.66
CA VAL A 50 8.72 -20.58 -12.16
C VAL A 50 7.41 -20.68 -12.92
N TRP A 51 6.67 -19.57 -13.02
CA TRP A 51 5.53 -19.39 -13.88
C TRP A 51 5.28 -17.89 -14.15
N SER A 52 4.52 -17.61 -15.20
CA SER A 52 4.16 -16.26 -15.62
C SER A 52 2.75 -16.25 -16.20
N HIS A 53 1.94 -15.25 -15.85
CA HIS A 53 0.59 -15.05 -16.33
C HIS A 53 0.36 -13.62 -16.77
N ASN A 54 -0.47 -13.42 -17.79
CA ASN A 54 -1.04 -12.10 -18.09
C ASN A 54 -2.37 -11.96 -17.34
N ALA A 55 -2.31 -11.46 -16.10
CA ALA A 55 -3.46 -11.33 -15.23
C ALA A 55 -4.54 -10.38 -15.82
N ALA A 56 -4.13 -9.40 -16.62
CA ALA A 56 -5.08 -8.55 -17.35
C ALA A 56 -5.90 -9.35 -18.37
N ALA A 57 -5.25 -10.22 -19.14
CA ALA A 57 -5.93 -11.12 -20.10
C ALA A 57 -6.80 -12.16 -19.37
N ASP A 58 -6.28 -12.75 -18.28
CA ASP A 58 -6.99 -13.76 -17.48
C ASP A 58 -8.29 -13.25 -16.88
N THR A 59 -8.35 -11.94 -16.55
CA THR A 59 -9.51 -11.29 -15.94
C THR A 59 -10.34 -10.45 -16.92
N GLY A 60 -9.83 -10.21 -18.13
CA GLY A 60 -10.45 -9.31 -19.11
C GLY A 60 -10.33 -7.82 -18.75
N MET A 61 -9.53 -7.47 -17.75
CA MET A 61 -9.38 -6.09 -17.28
C MET A 61 -8.45 -5.30 -18.20
N LYS A 62 -8.83 -4.05 -18.47
CA LYS A 62 -8.00 -3.12 -19.23
C LYS A 62 -6.93 -2.49 -18.34
N THR A 63 -5.76 -2.21 -18.94
CA THR A 63 -4.69 -1.47 -18.24
C THR A 63 -5.19 -0.09 -17.83
N PRO A 64 -5.14 0.25 -16.53
CA PRO A 64 -5.51 1.58 -16.03
C PRO A 64 -4.60 2.67 -16.59
N GLN A 65 -5.02 3.93 -16.47
CA GLN A 65 -4.28 5.09 -16.98
C GLN A 65 -2.83 5.14 -16.49
N TRP A 66 -2.59 4.81 -15.21
CA TRP A 66 -1.25 4.80 -14.59
C TRP A 66 -0.62 3.40 -14.52
N GLY A 67 -1.18 2.43 -15.25
CA GLY A 67 -0.75 1.03 -15.24
C GLY A 67 -1.29 0.26 -14.02
N PHE A 68 -1.08 -1.05 -14.00
CA PHE A 68 -1.37 -1.84 -12.80
C PHE A 68 -0.32 -1.54 -11.73
N ALA A 69 -0.77 -1.14 -10.53
CA ALA A 69 0.10 -0.68 -9.44
C ALA A 69 0.07 -1.58 -8.19
N SER A 70 -0.82 -2.56 -8.17
CA SER A 70 -1.02 -3.46 -7.04
C SER A 70 0.21 -4.34 -6.79
N SER A 71 0.70 -4.35 -5.55
CA SER A 71 1.74 -5.28 -5.10
C SER A 71 1.12 -6.67 -4.83
N PRO A 72 1.75 -7.78 -5.26
CA PRO A 72 1.21 -9.12 -5.01
C PRO A 72 1.14 -9.45 -3.52
N LEU A 73 0.00 -9.94 -3.05
CA LEU A 73 -0.16 -10.55 -1.73
C LEU A 73 0.10 -12.05 -1.84
N VAL A 74 1.08 -12.55 -1.08
CA VAL A 74 1.38 -13.98 -1.01
C VAL A 74 0.95 -14.51 0.35
N ILE A 75 0.01 -15.45 0.34
CA ILE A 75 -0.56 -16.00 1.55
C ILE A 75 -0.91 -17.48 1.37
N ASP A 76 -0.46 -18.34 2.28
CA ASP A 76 -0.62 -19.80 2.22
C ASP A 76 -0.17 -20.37 0.86
N ASP A 77 -1.09 -20.96 0.07
CA ASP A 77 -0.87 -21.49 -1.26
C ASP A 77 -1.32 -20.53 -2.39
N LEU A 78 -1.65 -19.27 -2.07
CA LEU A 78 -2.17 -18.29 -3.01
C LEU A 78 -1.20 -17.14 -3.29
N VAL A 79 -1.26 -16.64 -4.52
CA VAL A 79 -0.75 -15.35 -4.95
C VAL A 79 -1.95 -14.52 -5.41
N ILE A 80 -2.19 -13.40 -4.77
CA ILE A 80 -3.36 -12.54 -5.04
C ILE A 80 -2.87 -11.21 -5.61
N ALA A 81 -3.40 -10.82 -6.76
CA ALA A 81 -3.14 -9.54 -7.40
C ALA A 81 -4.42 -8.71 -7.50
N GLY A 82 -4.30 -7.41 -7.30
CA GLY A 82 -5.33 -6.43 -7.63
C GLY A 82 -5.21 -6.07 -9.12
N VAL A 83 -6.06 -6.64 -9.94
CA VAL A 83 -6.09 -6.38 -11.39
C VAL A 83 -7.11 -5.29 -11.66
N ALA A 84 -6.67 -4.02 -11.61
CA ALA A 84 -7.55 -2.86 -11.49
C ALA A 84 -8.50 -3.05 -10.28
N GLY A 85 -9.82 -2.86 -10.43
CA GLY A 85 -10.79 -3.03 -9.34
C GLY A 85 -11.26 -4.48 -9.12
N GLN A 86 -10.49 -5.49 -9.53
CA GLN A 86 -10.80 -6.90 -9.33
C GLN A 86 -9.63 -7.63 -8.66
N LEU A 87 -9.89 -8.46 -7.66
CA LEU A 87 -8.92 -9.40 -7.12
C LEU A 87 -8.87 -10.67 -7.96
N ALA A 88 -7.69 -11.16 -8.25
CA ALA A 88 -7.46 -12.47 -8.86
C ALA A 88 -6.44 -13.27 -8.07
N ALA A 89 -6.74 -14.52 -7.76
CA ALA A 89 -5.86 -15.43 -7.03
C ALA A 89 -5.39 -16.58 -7.90
N TYR A 90 -4.13 -16.89 -7.73
CA TYR A 90 -3.42 -17.94 -8.44
C TYR A 90 -2.81 -18.92 -7.45
N ASP A 91 -2.75 -20.18 -7.82
CA ASP A 91 -2.01 -21.20 -7.07
C ASP A 91 -0.52 -20.84 -7.05
N ARG A 92 0.05 -20.75 -5.87
CA ARG A 92 1.44 -20.29 -5.69
C ARG A 92 2.47 -21.20 -6.36
N ALA A 93 2.20 -22.51 -6.44
CA ALA A 93 3.13 -23.47 -6.99
C ALA A 93 3.05 -23.55 -8.52
N THR A 94 1.84 -23.55 -9.07
CA THR A 94 1.56 -23.84 -10.48
C THR A 94 1.20 -22.64 -11.33
N GLY A 95 0.75 -21.54 -10.70
CA GLY A 95 0.19 -20.38 -11.38
C GLY A 95 -1.27 -20.58 -11.86
N ALA A 96 -1.88 -21.73 -11.67
CA ALA A 96 -3.26 -21.95 -12.07
C ALA A 96 -4.20 -20.96 -11.35
N ARG A 97 -5.08 -20.28 -12.10
CA ARG A 97 -6.05 -19.38 -11.50
C ARG A 97 -7.04 -20.14 -10.62
N ARG A 98 -7.12 -19.79 -9.35
CA ARG A 98 -7.97 -20.40 -8.34
C ARG A 98 -9.35 -19.72 -8.29
N TRP A 99 -9.37 -18.38 -8.30
CA TRP A 99 -10.59 -17.58 -8.29
C TRP A 99 -10.35 -16.15 -8.81
N ALA A 100 -11.44 -15.49 -9.17
CA ALA A 100 -11.50 -14.06 -9.38
C ALA A 100 -12.70 -13.50 -8.60
N GLY A 101 -12.49 -12.40 -7.90
CA GLY A 101 -13.53 -11.69 -7.13
C GLY A 101 -14.43 -10.83 -8.02
N PRO A 102 -15.34 -10.07 -7.40
CA PRO A 102 -16.19 -9.12 -8.12
C PRO A 102 -15.37 -8.00 -8.76
N VAL A 103 -15.96 -7.35 -9.78
CA VAL A 103 -15.33 -6.22 -10.50
C VAL A 103 -15.92 -4.91 -9.99
N HIS A 104 -15.07 -3.98 -9.56
CA HIS A 104 -15.46 -2.69 -8.98
C HIS A 104 -14.68 -1.50 -9.59
N GLY A 105 -14.66 -1.40 -10.93
CA GLY A 105 -14.03 -0.28 -11.64
C GLY A 105 -12.50 -0.35 -11.62
N VAL A 106 -11.84 0.76 -11.32
CA VAL A 106 -10.37 0.88 -11.30
C VAL A 106 -9.86 0.93 -9.86
N SER A 107 -8.65 0.44 -9.64
CA SER A 107 -7.91 0.50 -8.39
C SER A 107 -6.42 0.63 -8.66
N TYR A 108 -5.72 1.37 -7.81
CA TYR A 108 -4.26 1.39 -7.71
C TYR A 108 -3.78 0.87 -6.35
N SER A 109 -4.72 0.45 -5.50
CA SER A 109 -4.48 -0.16 -4.20
C SER A 109 -4.02 -1.62 -4.34
N SER A 110 -3.34 -2.13 -3.34
CA SER A 110 -2.92 -3.53 -3.26
C SER A 110 -3.89 -4.36 -2.42
N PRO A 111 -4.00 -5.68 -2.64
CA PRO A 111 -4.73 -6.58 -1.75
C PRO A 111 -4.19 -6.47 -0.33
N HIS A 112 -5.07 -6.33 0.65
CA HIS A 112 -4.72 -6.24 2.06
C HIS A 112 -5.37 -7.38 2.84
N LEU A 113 -4.55 -8.24 3.47
CA LEU A 113 -5.07 -9.31 4.33
C LEU A 113 -5.57 -8.73 5.64
N ALA A 114 -6.79 -9.05 6.01
CA ALA A 114 -7.38 -8.74 7.31
C ALA A 114 -7.94 -9.99 7.98
N THR A 115 -7.95 -10.00 9.30
CA THR A 115 -8.71 -10.97 10.09
C THR A 115 -9.70 -10.18 10.94
N LEU A 116 -10.97 -10.23 10.57
CA LEU A 116 -12.05 -9.52 11.24
C LEU A 116 -13.02 -10.56 11.82
N ASP A 117 -13.32 -10.45 13.09
CA ASP A 117 -14.11 -11.43 13.86
C ASP A 117 -13.69 -12.88 13.59
N GLY A 118 -12.37 -13.14 13.55
CA GLY A 118 -11.80 -14.46 13.32
C GLY A 118 -11.85 -14.95 11.86
N VAL A 119 -12.42 -14.19 10.92
CA VAL A 119 -12.51 -14.55 9.51
C VAL A 119 -11.41 -13.86 8.71
N ARG A 120 -10.54 -14.69 8.07
CA ARG A 120 -9.51 -14.20 7.15
C ARG A 120 -10.13 -13.78 5.83
N GLN A 121 -9.85 -12.58 5.41
CA GLN A 121 -10.44 -11.96 4.24
C GLN A 121 -9.46 -11.01 3.55
N VAL A 122 -9.70 -10.72 2.28
CA VAL A 122 -8.85 -9.82 1.49
C VAL A 122 -9.62 -8.56 1.16
N LEU A 123 -9.08 -7.43 1.55
CA LEU A 123 -9.60 -6.10 1.29
C LEU A 123 -9.00 -5.53 0.00
N LEU A 124 -9.81 -4.79 -0.77
CA LEU A 124 -9.36 -3.97 -1.89
C LEU A 124 -10.12 -2.65 -1.91
N LEU A 125 -9.41 -1.54 -1.95
CA LEU A 125 -9.97 -0.24 -2.30
C LEU A 125 -10.09 -0.12 -3.82
N SER A 126 -11.22 0.37 -4.30
CA SER A 126 -11.50 0.59 -5.73
C SER A 126 -12.35 1.85 -5.94
N GLU A 127 -12.67 2.18 -7.19
CA GLU A 127 -13.60 3.28 -7.51
C GLU A 127 -14.95 3.18 -6.78
N ALA A 128 -15.40 1.98 -6.45
CA ALA A 128 -16.65 1.77 -5.72
C ALA A 128 -16.53 2.02 -4.21
N GLY A 129 -15.32 1.95 -3.67
CA GLY A 129 -15.02 2.02 -2.24
C GLY A 129 -14.21 0.84 -1.75
N LEU A 130 -14.49 0.36 -0.54
CA LEU A 130 -13.83 -0.80 0.06
C LEU A 130 -14.64 -2.07 -0.15
N THR A 131 -13.98 -3.09 -0.71
CA THR A 131 -14.56 -4.43 -0.90
C THR A 131 -13.79 -5.45 -0.09
N SER A 132 -14.47 -6.41 0.51
CA SER A 132 -13.89 -7.56 1.18
C SER A 132 -14.36 -8.86 0.54
N VAL A 133 -13.41 -9.77 0.28
CA VAL A 133 -13.70 -11.09 -0.24
C VAL A 133 -13.13 -12.20 0.65
N ALA A 134 -13.77 -13.35 0.62
CA ALA A 134 -13.27 -14.55 1.29
C ALA A 134 -11.94 -15.00 0.66
N LEU A 135 -10.95 -15.30 1.49
CA LEU A 135 -9.64 -15.75 1.05
C LEU A 135 -9.71 -17.05 0.23
N ALA A 136 -10.64 -17.95 0.57
CA ALA A 136 -10.71 -19.29 0.00
C ALA A 136 -11.19 -19.32 -1.46
N ASP A 137 -12.15 -18.47 -1.82
CA ASP A 137 -12.89 -18.56 -3.09
C ASP A 137 -13.16 -17.21 -3.77
N GLY A 138 -12.73 -16.10 -3.18
CA GLY A 138 -12.95 -14.75 -3.72
C GLY A 138 -14.38 -14.26 -3.65
N ARG A 139 -15.28 -14.97 -2.95
CA ARG A 139 -16.68 -14.57 -2.78
C ARG A 139 -16.78 -13.29 -1.97
N LEU A 140 -17.62 -12.36 -2.42
CA LEU A 140 -17.93 -11.13 -1.70
C LEU A 140 -18.41 -11.45 -0.28
N LEU A 141 -17.79 -10.86 0.71
CA LEU A 141 -18.23 -10.90 2.11
C LEU A 141 -19.05 -9.67 2.46
N TRP A 142 -18.50 -8.51 2.19
CA TRP A 142 -19.13 -7.21 2.40
C TRP A 142 -18.46 -6.13 1.56
N GLU A 143 -19.13 -5.00 1.44
CA GLU A 143 -18.61 -3.82 0.77
C GLU A 143 -19.07 -2.54 1.49
N HIS A 144 -18.29 -1.48 1.34
CA HIS A 144 -18.61 -0.15 1.83
C HIS A 144 -18.44 0.86 0.69
N ALA A 145 -19.56 1.37 0.20
CA ALA A 145 -19.57 2.34 -0.89
C ALA A 145 -18.99 3.69 -0.45
N TRP A 146 -17.93 4.08 -1.10
CA TRP A 146 -17.31 5.41 -0.99
C TRP A 146 -16.57 5.70 -2.29
N PRO A 147 -17.27 6.19 -3.33
CA PRO A 147 -16.68 6.36 -4.67
C PRO A 147 -15.48 7.31 -4.68
N GLY A 148 -14.46 6.95 -5.45
CA GLY A 148 -13.25 7.75 -5.61
C GLY A 148 -12.20 7.08 -6.49
N TYR A 149 -10.97 7.57 -6.42
CA TYR A 149 -9.81 7.01 -7.15
C TYR A 149 -8.71 6.61 -6.16
N PRO A 150 -8.84 5.48 -5.44
CA PRO A 150 -7.91 5.10 -4.40
C PRO A 150 -6.55 4.70 -4.97
N ILE A 151 -5.51 5.29 -4.40
CA ILE A 151 -4.10 4.96 -4.69
C ILE A 151 -3.39 4.49 -3.41
N VAL A 152 -4.04 4.64 -2.26
CA VAL A 152 -3.52 4.28 -0.95
C VAL A 152 -4.04 2.92 -0.47
N GLN A 153 -3.47 2.42 0.62
CA GLN A 153 -3.86 1.16 1.24
C GLN A 153 -4.82 1.39 2.41
N PRO A 154 -5.72 0.45 2.73
CA PRO A 154 -6.41 0.45 4.00
C PRO A 154 -5.42 0.19 5.14
N ALA A 155 -5.66 0.75 6.34
CA ALA A 155 -4.90 0.44 7.54
C ALA A 155 -5.82 -0.11 8.62
N LEU A 156 -5.36 -1.15 9.34
CA LEU A 156 -6.07 -1.71 10.48
C LEU A 156 -5.67 -0.96 11.74
N THR A 157 -6.65 -0.66 12.58
CA THR A 157 -6.42 -0.12 13.92
C THR A 157 -6.27 -1.25 14.94
N ALA A 158 -5.69 -0.95 16.10
CA ALA A 158 -5.46 -1.96 17.13
C ALA A 158 -6.75 -2.58 17.70
N ASP A 159 -7.87 -1.88 17.61
CA ASP A 159 -9.20 -2.35 18.01
C ASP A 159 -10.00 -3.02 16.89
N GLY A 160 -9.37 -3.24 15.73
CA GLY A 160 -9.93 -3.99 14.60
C GLY A 160 -10.75 -3.16 13.60
N ASP A 161 -10.89 -1.86 13.80
CA ASP A 161 -11.50 -0.98 12.81
C ASP A 161 -10.56 -0.76 11.60
N ILE A 162 -11.10 -0.25 10.52
CA ILE A 162 -10.38 -0.03 9.26
C ILE A 162 -10.35 1.46 8.95
N LEU A 163 -9.17 2.00 8.67
CA LEU A 163 -8.99 3.35 8.18
C LEU A 163 -8.79 3.32 6.67
N ILE A 164 -9.57 4.11 5.93
CA ILE A 164 -9.51 4.18 4.47
C ILE A 164 -9.49 5.62 3.96
N SER A 165 -8.99 5.79 2.73
CA SER A 165 -9.15 6.99 1.92
C SER A 165 -9.35 6.60 0.47
N VAL A 166 -10.13 7.37 -0.29
CA VAL A 166 -10.41 7.08 -1.70
C VAL A 166 -9.97 8.20 -2.64
N SER A 167 -9.54 9.34 -2.10
CA SER A 167 -8.92 10.44 -2.85
C SER A 167 -8.34 11.50 -1.92
N ASP A 168 -7.48 12.36 -2.46
CA ASP A 168 -6.91 13.53 -1.78
C ASP A 168 -7.94 14.63 -1.42
N THR A 169 -9.17 14.51 -1.89
CA THR A 169 -10.27 15.43 -1.58
C THR A 169 -11.28 14.85 -0.60
N SER A 170 -11.34 13.52 -0.46
CA SER A 170 -12.35 12.82 0.34
C SER A 170 -11.99 12.76 1.84
N GLY A 171 -10.73 13.00 2.19
CA GLY A 171 -10.24 12.81 3.54
C GLY A 171 -10.05 11.34 3.91
N THR A 172 -10.20 11.04 5.19
CA THR A 172 -10.00 9.71 5.76
C THR A 172 -11.23 9.28 6.53
N ARG A 173 -11.64 8.02 6.40
CA ARG A 173 -12.83 7.44 7.06
C ARG A 173 -12.41 6.25 7.91
N ARG A 174 -12.99 6.14 9.11
CA ARG A 174 -12.87 4.99 10.00
C ARG A 174 -14.14 4.16 9.95
N LEU A 175 -13.98 2.85 9.73
CA LEU A 175 -15.05 1.87 9.62
C LEU A 175 -14.91 0.82 10.71
N ALA A 176 -15.98 0.52 11.41
CA ALA A 176 -16.12 -0.67 12.22
C ALA A 176 -16.78 -1.77 11.39
N VAL A 177 -16.21 -2.97 11.42
CA VAL A 177 -16.74 -4.14 10.71
C VAL A 177 -16.96 -5.24 11.72
N ALA A 178 -18.15 -5.83 11.71
CA ALA A 178 -18.51 -6.93 12.61
C ALA A 178 -19.27 -8.03 11.86
N HIS A 179 -19.14 -9.26 12.33
CA HIS A 179 -19.86 -10.43 11.81
C HIS A 179 -20.79 -10.99 12.87
N GLY A 180 -22.09 -10.99 12.61
CA GLY A 180 -23.11 -11.49 13.53
C GLY A 180 -24.04 -12.50 12.87
N PRO A 181 -25.12 -12.94 13.56
CA PRO A 181 -26.09 -13.89 13.03
C PRO A 181 -26.77 -13.43 11.73
N GLY A 182 -26.85 -12.13 11.48
CA GLY A 182 -27.41 -11.52 10.28
C GLY A 182 -26.40 -11.31 9.15
N GLY A 183 -25.15 -11.75 9.30
CA GLY A 183 -24.05 -11.51 8.36
C GLY A 183 -23.14 -10.36 8.77
N TRP A 184 -22.45 -9.79 7.79
CA TRP A 184 -21.51 -8.68 7.99
C TRP A 184 -22.25 -7.35 8.13
N THR A 185 -21.78 -6.52 9.05
CA THR A 185 -22.18 -5.12 9.20
C THR A 185 -20.97 -4.21 9.08
N VAL A 186 -21.13 -3.08 8.40
CA VAL A 186 -20.11 -2.06 8.24
C VAL A 186 -20.68 -0.72 8.70
N GLU A 187 -20.08 -0.13 9.71
CA GLU A 187 -20.52 1.13 10.31
C GLU A 187 -19.44 2.19 10.17
N GLU A 188 -19.78 3.36 9.65
CA GLU A 188 -18.91 4.52 9.67
C GLU A 188 -18.83 5.09 11.09
N ARG A 189 -17.64 5.12 11.67
CA ARG A 189 -17.38 5.79 12.94
C ARG A 189 -17.31 7.30 12.78
N TRP A 190 -16.52 7.72 11.78
CA TRP A 190 -16.35 9.11 11.40
C TRP A 190 -15.67 9.23 10.02
N THR A 191 -15.85 10.41 9.40
CA THR A 191 -15.05 10.89 8.26
C THR A 191 -14.38 12.19 8.65
N SER A 192 -13.10 12.36 8.34
CA SER A 192 -12.27 13.51 8.71
C SER A 192 -11.47 14.03 7.51
N ASN A 193 -11.35 15.36 7.44
CA ASN A 193 -10.46 16.07 6.53
C ASN A 193 -9.07 16.34 7.16
N GLY A 194 -8.77 15.72 8.29
CA GLY A 194 -7.49 15.87 8.98
C GLY A 194 -6.30 15.30 8.24
N LEU A 195 -6.50 14.18 7.51
CA LEU A 195 -5.59 13.61 6.53
C LEU A 195 -6.28 13.56 5.17
N LYS A 196 -5.51 13.82 4.11
CA LYS A 196 -5.95 13.77 2.71
C LYS A 196 -4.85 13.14 1.87
N PRO A 197 -4.58 11.84 2.05
CA PRO A 197 -3.54 11.17 1.29
C PRO A 197 -3.93 11.11 -0.18
N TYR A 198 -2.95 11.26 -1.06
CA TYR A 198 -3.12 11.11 -2.50
C TYR A 198 -2.64 9.73 -2.95
N PHE A 199 -1.33 9.52 -3.04
CA PHE A 199 -0.69 8.21 -3.23
C PHE A 199 0.36 7.91 -2.16
N ASN A 200 0.41 8.74 -1.16
CA ASN A 200 1.19 8.61 0.06
C ASN A 200 0.29 8.03 1.15
N ASP A 201 0.64 6.85 1.61
CA ASP A 201 -0.12 6.14 2.65
C ASP A 201 -0.09 6.89 3.99
N PHE A 202 -0.88 6.43 4.92
CA PHE A 202 -0.84 6.81 6.32
C PHE A 202 -0.46 5.60 7.18
N VAL A 203 0.05 5.86 8.37
CA VAL A 203 0.37 4.83 9.35
C VAL A 203 -0.43 5.04 10.62
N VAL A 204 -0.73 3.94 11.31
CA VAL A 204 -1.47 3.94 12.58
C VAL A 204 -0.51 3.57 13.70
N HIS A 205 -0.47 4.37 14.76
CA HIS A 205 0.40 4.16 15.92
C HIS A 205 -0.22 4.76 17.18
N ASN A 206 -0.28 3.96 18.26
CA ASN A 206 -0.68 4.38 19.60
C ASN A 206 -1.99 5.20 19.66
N GLY A 207 -3.02 4.80 18.88
CA GLY A 207 -4.32 5.49 18.85
C GLY A 207 -4.39 6.72 17.94
N TYR A 208 -3.36 6.96 17.14
CA TYR A 208 -3.27 8.06 16.17
C TYR A 208 -2.96 7.57 14.77
N ALA A 209 -3.33 8.38 13.76
CA ALA A 209 -2.87 8.18 12.40
C ALA A 209 -2.01 9.36 11.97
N PHE A 210 -0.88 9.03 11.31
CA PHE A 210 0.07 9.97 10.75
C PHE A 210 0.07 9.81 9.24
N GLY A 211 0.02 10.89 8.51
CA GLY A 211 -0.03 10.90 7.05
C GLY A 211 0.01 12.33 6.54
N PHE A 212 -0.46 12.52 5.32
CA PHE A 212 -0.40 13.83 4.69
C PHE A 212 -1.78 14.49 4.58
N ASP A 213 -1.81 15.81 4.70
CA ASP A 213 -2.88 16.69 4.25
C ASP A 213 -2.30 17.58 3.14
N GLY A 214 -2.43 17.10 1.90
CA GLY A 214 -1.71 17.63 0.76
C GLY A 214 -0.19 17.42 0.92
N SER A 215 0.61 18.47 0.83
CA SER A 215 2.08 18.40 0.94
C SER A 215 2.62 18.46 2.37
N ILE A 216 1.77 18.47 3.40
CA ILE A 216 2.15 18.71 4.78
C ILE A 216 1.81 17.50 5.63
N LEU A 217 2.78 17.04 6.44
CA LEU A 217 2.56 15.94 7.39
C LEU A 217 1.56 16.38 8.47
N ALA A 218 0.70 15.47 8.89
CA ALA A 218 -0.31 15.71 9.91
C ALA A 218 -0.54 14.48 10.78
N CYS A 219 -1.10 14.71 11.95
CA CYS A 219 -1.55 13.68 12.89
C CYS A 219 -3.02 13.90 13.21
N ILE A 220 -3.79 12.81 13.22
CA ILE A 220 -5.19 12.81 13.69
C ILE A 220 -5.37 11.82 14.84
N ASP A 221 -6.32 12.10 15.70
CA ASP A 221 -6.78 11.19 16.75
C ASP A 221 -7.73 10.14 16.14
N LEU A 222 -7.48 8.87 16.34
CA LEU A 222 -8.34 7.80 15.83
C LEU A 222 -9.71 7.75 16.50
N LYS A 223 -9.84 8.30 17.70
CA LYS A 223 -11.11 8.31 18.44
C LYS A 223 -12.21 9.10 17.71
N ASP A 224 -11.86 10.26 17.16
CA ASP A 224 -12.84 11.20 16.58
C ASP A 224 -12.40 11.84 15.27
N GLY A 225 -11.26 11.43 14.71
CA GLY A 225 -10.70 11.95 13.46
C GLY A 225 -10.17 13.39 13.56
N LYS A 226 -10.12 14.00 14.74
CA LYS A 226 -9.66 15.38 14.89
C LYS A 226 -8.16 15.49 14.72
N ARG A 227 -7.76 16.54 14.01
CA ARG A 227 -6.34 16.87 13.83
C ARG A 227 -5.71 17.30 15.14
N LYS A 228 -4.59 16.66 15.48
CA LYS A 228 -3.73 17.00 16.62
C LYS A 228 -2.75 18.10 16.24
N TRP A 229 -2.08 17.91 15.09
CA TRP A 229 -1.14 18.87 14.53
C TRP A 229 -1.00 18.70 13.01
N LYS A 230 -0.42 19.70 12.37
CA LYS A 230 0.01 19.71 10.96
C LYS A 230 1.31 20.52 10.90
N GLY A 231 2.37 19.93 10.31
CA GLY A 231 3.69 20.56 10.25
C GLY A 231 4.63 19.85 9.28
N GLY A 232 5.70 20.55 8.90
CA GLY A 232 6.64 20.07 7.87
C GLY A 232 6.02 20.03 6.47
N ARG A 233 6.80 20.38 5.47
CA ARG A 233 6.38 20.33 4.06
C ARG A 233 7.31 19.37 3.32
N TYR A 234 6.71 18.34 2.70
CA TYR A 234 7.46 17.23 2.09
C TYR A 234 6.98 16.92 0.66
N GLY A 235 6.11 17.78 0.08
CA GLY A 235 5.51 17.51 -1.24
C GLY A 235 4.64 16.25 -1.20
N ASN A 236 4.65 15.49 -2.29
CA ASN A 236 4.04 14.15 -2.34
C ASN A 236 5.03 13.11 -1.78
N GLY A 237 5.46 13.32 -0.54
CA GLY A 237 6.41 12.45 0.16
C GLY A 237 5.81 11.11 0.57
N GLN A 238 6.66 10.24 1.08
CA GLN A 238 6.29 8.92 1.62
C GLN A 238 6.77 8.79 3.06
N LEU A 239 6.12 7.95 3.85
CA LEU A 239 6.51 7.76 5.24
C LEU A 239 6.55 6.28 5.63
N VAL A 240 7.43 5.96 6.60
CA VAL A 240 7.53 4.65 7.24
C VAL A 240 7.55 4.86 8.74
N LEU A 241 6.78 4.05 9.46
CA LEU A 241 6.77 4.05 10.93
C LEU A 241 7.87 3.13 11.47
N LEU A 242 8.68 3.65 12.37
CA LEU A 242 9.60 2.90 13.23
C LEU A 242 8.93 2.78 14.61
N SER A 243 8.06 1.78 14.75
CA SER A 243 7.13 1.64 15.88
C SER A 243 7.83 1.52 17.24
N ASP A 244 8.95 0.80 17.29
CA ASP A 244 9.69 0.56 18.53
C ASP A 244 10.41 1.80 19.06
N GLN A 245 10.59 2.82 18.20
CA GLN A 245 11.26 4.06 18.53
C GLN A 245 10.31 5.26 18.63
N ASP A 246 9.02 5.08 18.35
CA ASP A 246 8.04 6.17 18.20
C ASP A 246 8.48 7.23 17.17
N LEU A 247 8.99 6.78 16.00
CA LEU A 247 9.55 7.65 14.97
C LEU A 247 8.91 7.41 13.61
N LEU A 248 8.86 8.46 12.79
CA LEU A 248 8.52 8.41 11.37
C LEU A 248 9.76 8.75 10.55
N LEU A 249 10.09 7.92 9.57
CA LEU A 249 10.98 8.29 8.48
C LEU A 249 10.12 8.87 7.36
N VAL A 250 10.38 10.12 6.99
CA VAL A 250 9.61 10.84 5.96
C VAL A 250 10.54 11.18 4.81
N MET A 251 10.29 10.57 3.64
CA MET A 251 10.96 10.90 2.40
C MET A 251 10.19 11.99 1.70
N SER A 252 10.80 13.15 1.45
CA SER A 252 10.18 14.23 0.70
C SER A 252 10.16 13.92 -0.81
N GLU A 253 9.29 14.60 -1.55
CA GLU A 253 9.25 14.54 -3.02
C GLU A 253 10.56 15.02 -3.66
N GLU A 254 11.30 15.91 -2.98
CA GLU A 254 12.58 16.46 -3.42
C GLU A 254 13.79 15.62 -3.01
N GLY A 255 13.57 14.45 -2.40
CA GLY A 255 14.64 13.52 -2.03
C GLY A 255 15.30 13.77 -0.69
N GLU A 256 14.78 14.67 0.16
CA GLU A 256 15.19 14.83 1.53
C GLU A 256 14.60 13.72 2.41
N LEU A 257 15.38 13.19 3.33
CA LEU A 257 14.91 12.29 4.38
C LEU A 257 14.85 13.05 5.70
N ALA A 258 13.68 13.00 6.35
CA ALA A 258 13.48 13.56 7.67
C ALA A 258 13.14 12.48 8.69
N LEU A 259 13.59 12.69 9.93
CA LEU A 259 13.20 11.91 11.10
C LEU A 259 12.25 12.76 11.94
N VAL A 260 11.03 12.26 12.16
CA VAL A 260 9.96 12.99 12.86
C VAL A 260 9.44 12.15 14.01
N GLY A 261 9.16 12.75 15.15
CA GLY A 261 8.54 12.07 16.28
C GLY A 261 7.10 11.63 15.97
N ALA A 262 6.76 10.37 16.22
CA ALA A 262 5.40 9.82 16.08
C ALA A 262 4.58 10.09 17.35
N SER A 263 4.53 11.36 17.80
CA SER A 263 3.77 11.83 18.98
C SER A 263 2.57 12.66 18.56
N PRO A 264 1.42 12.55 19.27
CA PRO A 264 0.25 13.39 19.02
C PRO A 264 0.39 14.83 19.57
N ASP A 265 1.36 15.10 20.44
CA ASP A 265 1.43 16.36 21.19
C ASP A 265 1.72 17.54 20.28
N ARG A 266 2.72 17.38 19.39
CA ARG A 266 3.13 18.40 18.44
C ARG A 266 3.99 17.80 17.31
N PHE A 267 4.05 18.49 16.19
CA PHE A 267 5.04 18.20 15.15
C PHE A 267 6.45 18.48 15.69
N THR A 268 7.33 17.48 15.62
CA THR A 268 8.73 17.60 16.02
C THR A 268 9.61 16.90 14.99
N GLU A 269 10.29 17.68 14.15
CA GLU A 269 11.32 17.17 13.25
C GLU A 269 12.65 17.13 14.01
N LEU A 270 13.25 15.94 14.09
CA LEU A 270 14.48 15.68 14.86
C LEU A 270 15.73 15.83 14.00
N ALA A 271 15.65 15.47 12.73
CA ALA A 271 16.74 15.55 11.77
C ALA A 271 16.22 15.59 10.34
N ARG A 272 17.01 16.16 9.43
CA ARG A 272 16.76 16.15 7.98
C ARG A 272 18.07 16.22 7.22
N PHE A 273 18.17 15.50 6.09
CA PHE A 273 19.31 15.61 5.18
C PHE A 273 18.87 15.25 3.74
N GLN A 274 19.64 15.72 2.76
CA GLN A 274 19.47 15.35 1.36
C GLN A 274 19.96 13.91 1.17
N ALA A 275 19.06 12.98 0.90
CA ALA A 275 19.37 11.56 0.78
C ALA A 275 19.59 11.14 -0.69
N ILE A 276 18.85 11.75 -1.63
CA ILE A 276 18.89 11.43 -3.06
C ILE A 276 18.42 12.65 -3.85
N GLU A 277 18.88 12.80 -5.09
CA GLU A 277 18.53 13.96 -5.89
C GLU A 277 17.26 13.75 -6.72
N GLY A 278 16.42 14.77 -6.82
CA GLY A 278 15.27 14.84 -7.71
C GLY A 278 14.02 14.13 -7.20
N LYS A 279 13.01 14.05 -8.09
CA LYS A 279 11.65 13.58 -7.75
C LYS A 279 11.64 12.16 -7.20
N THR A 280 11.19 12.01 -5.96
CA THR A 280 11.22 10.78 -5.19
C THR A 280 9.84 10.45 -4.64
N TRP A 281 9.21 9.41 -5.18
CA TRP A 281 7.88 8.93 -4.80
C TRP A 281 7.89 7.53 -4.18
N ASN A 282 9.07 6.99 -3.93
CA ASN A 282 9.22 5.67 -3.35
C ASN A 282 9.36 5.74 -1.82
N HIS A 283 8.76 4.77 -1.14
CA HIS A 283 8.95 4.62 0.30
C HIS A 283 10.43 4.34 0.61
N PRO A 284 10.99 4.92 1.68
CA PRO A 284 12.24 4.46 2.24
C PRO A 284 12.08 3.06 2.82
N VAL A 285 13.14 2.26 2.81
CA VAL A 285 13.13 0.90 3.34
C VAL A 285 14.21 0.75 4.38
N VAL A 286 13.88 0.21 5.56
CA VAL A 286 14.85 -0.06 6.63
C VAL A 286 14.96 -1.57 6.83
N VAL A 287 16.21 -2.08 6.80
CA VAL A 287 16.53 -3.48 7.06
C VAL A 287 17.70 -3.54 8.04
N GLY A 288 17.40 -3.88 9.29
CA GLY A 288 18.39 -3.79 10.36
C GLY A 288 18.89 -2.35 10.55
N ASP A 289 20.19 -2.13 10.36
CA ASP A 289 20.83 -0.81 10.41
C ASP A 289 21.02 -0.14 9.02
N ILE A 290 20.46 -0.75 7.97
CA ILE A 290 20.56 -0.22 6.61
C ILE A 290 19.25 0.45 6.19
N LEU A 291 19.35 1.71 5.79
CA LEU A 291 18.31 2.47 5.13
C LEU A 291 18.58 2.49 3.62
N LEU A 292 17.57 2.12 2.84
CA LEU A 292 17.59 2.20 1.38
C LEU A 292 16.59 3.26 0.92
N VAL A 293 17.02 4.12 0.02
CA VAL A 293 16.17 5.10 -0.66
C VAL A 293 16.40 5.02 -2.17
N ARG A 294 15.37 5.27 -2.97
CA ARG A 294 15.49 5.28 -4.43
C ARG A 294 14.48 6.20 -5.09
N ASN A 295 14.75 6.57 -6.32
CA ASN A 295 13.80 7.16 -7.25
C ASN A 295 13.85 6.46 -8.62
N GLY A 296 13.43 7.13 -9.69
CA GLY A 296 13.46 6.57 -11.04
C GLY A 296 14.84 6.50 -11.69
N GLN A 297 15.87 7.11 -11.10
CA GLN A 297 17.20 7.29 -11.69
C GLN A 297 18.31 6.66 -10.86
N GLU A 298 18.23 6.74 -9.53
CA GLU A 298 19.29 6.31 -8.62
C GLU A 298 18.74 5.64 -7.35
N MET A 299 19.63 4.97 -6.63
CA MET A 299 19.40 4.37 -5.33
C MET A 299 20.61 4.62 -4.44
N ALA A 300 20.35 4.97 -3.18
CA ALA A 300 21.36 5.13 -2.15
C ALA A 300 21.09 4.23 -0.95
N ALA A 301 22.17 3.79 -0.29
CA ALA A 301 22.13 3.02 0.94
C ALA A 301 22.91 3.76 2.04
N PHE A 302 22.30 3.88 3.21
CA PHE A 302 22.89 4.52 4.38
C PHE A 302 22.97 3.52 5.53
N ARG A 303 24.08 3.52 6.25
CA ARG A 303 24.16 2.81 7.53
C ARG A 303 23.70 3.76 8.63
N LEU A 304 22.64 3.37 9.32
CA LEU A 304 22.10 4.13 10.44
C LEU A 304 23.00 3.88 11.67
N SER A 305 23.40 4.96 12.34
CA SER A 305 24.06 4.86 13.65
C SER A 305 22.97 4.50 14.68
N LEU A 306 23.00 3.27 15.16
CA LEU A 306 22.17 2.88 16.30
C LEU A 306 22.78 3.54 17.54
N ALA A 307 22.03 4.41 18.23
CA ALA A 307 22.49 4.99 19.48
C ALA A 307 22.77 3.86 20.47
N GLY A 308 24.05 3.74 20.87
CA GLY A 308 24.60 2.93 21.93
C GLY A 308 23.92 1.59 22.26
N ARG A 309 24.41 0.49 21.71
CA ARG A 309 24.45 -0.74 22.49
C ARG A 309 25.71 -0.75 23.35
#